data_8c628d788a23f05b6073659130db0261
#
_entry.id   8c628d788a23f05b6073659130db0261
#
_cell.length_a   1.000
_cell.length_b   1.000
_cell.length_c   1.000
_cell.angle_alpha   90.00
_cell.angle_beta   90.00
_cell.angle_gamma   90.00
#
_symmetry.space_group_name_H-M   'P 1'
#
loop_
_entity.id
_entity.type
_entity.pdbx_description
1 polymer ?
#
loop_
_entity_poly.entity_id
_entity_poly.type
_entity_poly.pdbx_seq_one_letter_code
_entity_poly.pdbx_strand_id
1 'polypeptide(L)'
;MKKIALITDGWGRYVTYTWIQGYRNYMAAHQSDMDLYIFQSFGNFSMDEKHNAGEYNIARLPDFSEFDGILLDLATVSQPDLIAEIIERAKLSSIPAISLLEQIPGLYHSGIDNYEAITRIIEHLITEHGCRTLNFIGGPEFNRENQLRFKAYRDALLRHGIPFDEQRVIHHNYEIETGIQAFSTFKAKNLLPDAFVCVNDNTAVGVCLAAKEAGYSIPGDFLVTGFDNEDKASYYEPRITTVGFSKADIMENALLMLEKIWNGNAEETYIYAPFTYVFQESCGCVSQNPPDRGEYVINRIVAEARQSDMQNWMMDLNRVLLDCTGYTELAGRMQNWLTKHGCGNIYLFLNPDIFMSENIDALPELPEDTYQTEGYPKEMALVYPPLDGTNRLHLNLQEILLLPQIEATRGQNIYQFCPLHFREREIGFLIITNCDYLLEHQFLFETLNALQTSMEALYARLTLRKMNKQLSQLYIHDSLTGLYNRMAYEKLAMPLFHQCMQKNQPVGIMFVDADHLKYINDTFGHDMGNLAISSIASVLRQHCPAESVSIRYGGDEFVCVIPDYNKQKIQELAHTLLDSLEVFSANSRMGFPIEASIGWVIADDPDLPLNDYINLADEKMYSVKKSRKAERKDF
;
A
#
# COMPACT_ATOMS: atom_id res chain seq x y z
N MET A 1 24.60 3.03 -20.88
CA MET A 1 24.01 2.44 -19.64
C MET A 1 22.78 1.65 -20.03
N LYS A 2 22.77 0.36 -19.76
CA LYS A 2 21.67 -0.56 -20.06
C LYS A 2 20.70 -0.64 -18.87
N LYS A 3 19.40 -0.71 -19.12
CA LYS A 3 18.37 -0.86 -18.10
C LYS A 3 17.82 -2.28 -18.11
N ILE A 4 17.85 -2.93 -16.97
CA ILE A 4 17.35 -4.30 -16.80
C ILE A 4 16.17 -4.30 -15.84
N ALA A 5 15.01 -4.79 -16.28
CA ALA A 5 13.86 -5.02 -15.42
C ALA A 5 13.94 -6.43 -14.82
N LEU A 6 13.76 -6.56 -13.52
CA LEU A 6 13.56 -7.82 -12.81
C LEU A 6 12.18 -7.83 -12.18
N ILE A 7 11.34 -8.78 -12.59
CA ILE A 7 10.06 -9.06 -11.92
C ILE A 7 10.27 -10.23 -10.98
N THR A 8 10.01 -10.06 -9.69
CA THR A 8 10.19 -11.10 -8.68
C THR A 8 9.18 -10.99 -7.56
N ASP A 9 8.88 -12.11 -6.91
CA ASP A 9 8.13 -12.15 -5.67
C ASP A 9 9.08 -12.36 -4.48
N GLY A 10 9.02 -11.47 -3.50
CA GLY A 10 9.85 -11.51 -2.29
C GLY A 10 9.43 -12.55 -1.25
N TRP A 11 8.57 -13.52 -1.60
CA TRP A 11 8.12 -14.58 -0.70
C TRP A 11 9.28 -15.29 0.00
N GLY A 12 10.27 -15.68 -0.75
CA GLY A 12 11.49 -16.30 -0.23
C GLY A 12 12.47 -15.32 0.43
N ARG A 13 12.05 -14.12 0.79
CA ARG A 13 12.72 -12.99 1.45
C ARG A 13 14.23 -12.83 1.14
N TYR A 14 15.00 -13.91 1.14
CA TYR A 14 16.43 -13.92 0.84
C TYR A 14 16.73 -14.02 -0.66
N VAL A 15 15.77 -14.47 -1.47
CA VAL A 15 15.99 -14.73 -2.91
C VAL A 15 16.34 -13.44 -3.64
N THR A 16 15.63 -12.35 -3.40
CA THR A 16 15.92 -11.03 -4.03
C THR A 16 17.33 -10.57 -3.70
N TYR A 17 17.82 -10.79 -2.47
CA TYR A 17 19.20 -10.47 -2.12
C TYR A 17 20.21 -11.29 -2.92
N THR A 18 19.95 -12.57 -3.16
CA THR A 18 20.84 -13.40 -3.98
C THR A 18 20.87 -12.97 -5.44
N TRP A 19 19.75 -12.47 -6.00
CA TRP A 19 19.76 -11.85 -7.33
C TRP A 19 20.62 -10.58 -7.36
N ILE A 20 20.53 -9.75 -6.34
CA ILE A 20 21.39 -8.56 -6.21
C ILE A 20 22.86 -8.94 -6.09
N GLN A 21 23.20 -9.97 -5.32
CA GLN A 21 24.59 -10.47 -5.22
C GLN A 21 25.12 -10.90 -6.59
N GLY A 22 24.37 -11.71 -7.34
CA GLY A 22 24.77 -12.13 -8.67
C GLY A 22 24.94 -10.95 -9.64
N TYR A 23 24.05 -9.96 -9.57
CA TYR A 23 24.21 -8.72 -10.33
C TYR A 23 25.50 -7.97 -9.95
N ARG A 24 25.77 -7.78 -8.64
CA ARG A 24 26.99 -7.10 -8.17
C ARG A 24 28.26 -7.85 -8.53
N ASN A 25 28.26 -9.19 -8.39
CA ASN A 25 29.38 -10.03 -8.80
C ASN A 25 29.66 -9.85 -10.30
N TYR A 26 28.63 -9.90 -11.14
CA TYR A 26 28.76 -9.72 -12.58
C TYR A 26 29.33 -8.33 -12.92
N MET A 27 28.79 -7.26 -12.29
CA MET A 27 29.28 -5.90 -12.51
C MET A 27 30.76 -5.76 -12.12
N ALA A 28 31.17 -6.35 -11.00
CA ALA A 28 32.56 -6.30 -10.54
C ALA A 28 33.51 -7.06 -11.49
N ALA A 29 33.07 -8.21 -12.02
CA ALA A 29 33.89 -9.04 -12.90
C ALA A 29 34.02 -8.48 -14.33
N HIS A 30 32.97 -7.84 -14.88
CA HIS A 30 32.92 -7.47 -16.30
C HIS A 30 32.96 -5.97 -16.55
N GLN A 31 32.99 -5.12 -15.51
CA GLN A 31 32.98 -3.65 -15.60
C GLN A 31 31.84 -3.13 -16.52
N SER A 32 30.72 -3.81 -16.55
CA SER A 32 29.56 -3.48 -17.36
C SER A 32 28.84 -2.24 -16.83
N ASP A 33 28.16 -1.51 -17.72
CA ASP A 33 27.39 -0.30 -17.39
C ASP A 33 25.88 -0.59 -17.51
N MET A 34 25.32 -1.15 -16.45
CA MET A 34 23.91 -1.55 -16.36
C MET A 34 23.32 -1.05 -15.04
N ASP A 35 22.03 -0.73 -15.06
CA ASP A 35 21.20 -0.48 -13.86
C ASP A 35 20.13 -1.55 -13.74
N LEU A 36 19.85 -1.98 -12.51
CA LEU A 36 18.86 -3.01 -12.20
C LEU A 36 17.60 -2.37 -11.57
N TYR A 37 16.45 -2.60 -12.21
CA TYR A 37 15.13 -2.16 -11.77
C TYR A 37 14.34 -3.36 -11.31
N ILE A 38 14.12 -3.48 -10.00
CA ILE A 38 13.45 -4.63 -9.38
C ILE A 38 12.02 -4.24 -9.06
N PHE A 39 11.06 -4.93 -9.67
CA PHE A 39 9.63 -4.81 -9.37
C PHE A 39 9.25 -5.98 -8.47
N GLN A 40 9.24 -5.71 -7.17
CA GLN A 40 9.10 -6.74 -6.16
C GLN A 40 7.73 -6.69 -5.48
N SER A 41 7.04 -7.84 -5.47
CA SER A 41 5.85 -8.08 -4.67
C SER A 41 6.17 -8.96 -3.46
N PHE A 42 5.22 -9.05 -2.52
CA PHE A 42 5.20 -10.01 -1.42
C PHE A 42 3.84 -10.74 -1.37
N GLY A 43 3.22 -10.95 -2.53
CA GLY A 43 1.84 -11.40 -2.67
C GLY A 43 1.56 -12.81 -2.18
N ASN A 44 2.55 -13.67 -2.11
CA ASN A 44 2.38 -15.04 -1.60
C ASN A 44 2.49 -15.13 -0.07
N PHE A 45 2.73 -14.02 0.62
CA PHE A 45 2.91 -13.98 2.07
C PHE A 45 1.59 -14.10 2.84
N SER A 46 0.51 -13.51 2.33
CA SER A 46 -0.78 -13.42 3.00
C SER A 46 -1.78 -14.46 2.51
N MET A 47 -2.64 -14.95 3.43
CA MET A 47 -3.82 -15.74 3.08
C MET A 47 -4.99 -14.87 2.57
N ASP A 48 -4.87 -13.54 2.62
CA ASP A 48 -5.85 -12.61 2.08
C ASP A 48 -5.60 -12.37 0.59
N GLU A 49 -6.44 -12.95 -0.27
CA GLU A 49 -6.36 -12.81 -1.72
C GLU A 49 -6.43 -11.35 -2.20
N LYS A 50 -7.14 -10.49 -1.48
CA LYS A 50 -7.22 -9.07 -1.80
C LYS A 50 -5.89 -8.35 -1.52
N HIS A 51 -5.23 -8.70 -0.42
CA HIS A 51 -3.89 -8.20 -0.12
C HIS A 51 -2.91 -8.64 -1.22
N ASN A 52 -2.94 -9.92 -1.59
CA ASN A 52 -2.05 -10.45 -2.62
C ASN A 52 -2.29 -9.77 -3.99
N ALA A 53 -3.54 -9.46 -4.33
CA ALA A 53 -3.86 -8.71 -5.55
C ALA A 53 -3.23 -7.32 -5.56
N GLY A 54 -3.25 -6.59 -4.42
CA GLY A 54 -2.58 -5.30 -4.28
C GLY A 54 -1.06 -5.41 -4.40
N GLU A 55 -0.45 -6.39 -3.76
CA GLU A 55 0.99 -6.67 -3.85
C GLU A 55 1.44 -6.95 -5.29
N TYR A 56 0.74 -7.85 -5.97
CA TYR A 56 1.10 -8.25 -7.34
C TYR A 56 0.93 -7.14 -8.39
N ASN A 57 0.23 -6.06 -8.04
CA ASN A 57 -0.01 -4.96 -8.97
C ASN A 57 1.28 -4.29 -9.45
N ILE A 58 2.35 -4.34 -8.64
CA ILE A 58 3.65 -3.77 -9.01
C ILE A 58 4.24 -4.39 -10.30
N ALA A 59 3.93 -5.64 -10.59
CA ALA A 59 4.38 -6.31 -11.81
C ALA A 59 3.73 -5.74 -13.09
N ARG A 60 2.65 -4.96 -12.95
CA ARG A 60 1.99 -4.24 -14.05
C ARG A 60 2.57 -2.85 -14.31
N LEU A 61 3.40 -2.34 -13.38
CA LEU A 61 3.97 -0.99 -13.48
C LEU A 61 4.94 -0.82 -14.67
N PRO A 62 5.92 -1.73 -14.94
CA PRO A 62 6.91 -1.49 -15.98
C PRO A 62 6.30 -1.56 -17.38
N ASP A 63 6.63 -0.58 -18.23
CA ASP A 63 6.57 -0.75 -19.69
C ASP A 63 7.86 -1.41 -20.15
N PHE A 64 7.79 -2.68 -20.55
CA PHE A 64 8.98 -3.43 -20.92
C PHE A 64 9.74 -2.85 -22.13
N SER A 65 9.08 -2.05 -22.98
CA SER A 65 9.73 -1.39 -24.12
C SER A 65 10.77 -0.33 -23.71
N GLU A 66 10.73 0.14 -22.45
CA GLU A 66 11.68 1.12 -21.91
C GLU A 66 12.98 0.49 -21.37
N PHE A 67 13.09 -0.84 -21.42
CA PHE A 67 14.23 -1.60 -20.90
C PHE A 67 15.04 -2.22 -22.04
N ASP A 68 16.30 -2.57 -21.74
CA ASP A 68 17.19 -3.27 -22.67
C ASP A 68 17.16 -4.80 -22.45
N GLY A 69 16.73 -5.24 -21.27
CA GLY A 69 16.58 -6.65 -20.90
C GLY A 69 15.54 -6.87 -19.83
N ILE A 70 14.93 -8.03 -19.84
CA ILE A 70 13.88 -8.44 -18.88
C ILE A 70 14.29 -9.75 -18.22
N LEU A 71 14.25 -9.79 -16.89
CA LEU A 71 14.46 -10.98 -16.07
C LEU A 71 13.16 -11.31 -15.34
N LEU A 72 12.73 -12.57 -15.42
CA LEU A 72 11.47 -13.03 -14.84
C LEU A 72 11.72 -14.15 -13.84
N ASP A 73 11.55 -13.87 -12.55
CA ASP A 73 11.49 -14.84 -11.46
C ASP A 73 10.03 -14.99 -11.02
N LEU A 74 9.30 -15.90 -11.64
CA LEU A 74 7.86 -16.10 -11.45
C LEU A 74 7.52 -17.39 -10.67
N ALA A 75 8.54 -18.13 -10.22
CA ALA A 75 8.37 -19.46 -9.61
C ALA A 75 7.52 -19.46 -8.33
N THR A 76 7.45 -18.31 -7.63
CA THR A 76 6.70 -18.13 -6.38
C THR A 76 5.43 -17.31 -6.51
N VAL A 77 5.16 -16.73 -7.69
CA VAL A 77 3.91 -16.00 -7.96
C VAL A 77 2.73 -16.98 -7.97
N SER A 78 1.73 -16.72 -7.13
CA SER A 78 0.61 -17.65 -6.93
C SER A 78 -0.60 -17.41 -7.86
N GLN A 79 -0.57 -16.39 -8.73
CA GLN A 79 -1.67 -16.04 -9.64
C GLN A 79 -1.35 -16.43 -11.10
N PRO A 80 -1.94 -17.53 -11.64
CA PRO A 80 -1.65 -18.00 -13.00
C PRO A 80 -1.98 -16.99 -14.10
N ASP A 81 -3.06 -16.21 -13.93
CA ASP A 81 -3.49 -15.22 -14.91
C ASP A 81 -2.47 -14.07 -15.00
N LEU A 82 -1.93 -13.62 -13.87
CA LEU A 82 -0.86 -12.62 -13.83
C LEU A 82 0.44 -13.15 -14.47
N ILE A 83 0.81 -14.40 -14.17
CA ILE A 83 1.97 -15.04 -14.80
C ILE A 83 1.81 -15.02 -16.33
N ALA A 84 0.63 -15.40 -16.84
CA ALA A 84 0.35 -15.40 -18.27
C ALA A 84 0.43 -13.99 -18.86
N GLU A 85 -0.15 -12.98 -18.18
CA GLU A 85 -0.09 -11.57 -18.55
C GLU A 85 1.36 -11.06 -18.65
N ILE A 86 2.19 -11.32 -17.63
CA ILE A 86 3.60 -10.88 -17.61
C ILE A 86 4.39 -11.51 -18.77
N ILE A 87 4.20 -12.82 -18.98
CA ILE A 87 4.88 -13.55 -20.07
C ILE A 87 4.46 -13.00 -21.44
N GLU A 88 3.17 -12.73 -21.64
CA GLU A 88 2.67 -12.16 -22.90
C GLU A 88 3.24 -10.76 -23.15
N ARG A 89 3.21 -9.89 -22.15
CA ARG A 89 3.80 -8.53 -22.24
C ARG A 89 5.30 -8.59 -22.54
N ALA A 90 6.05 -9.50 -21.90
CA ALA A 90 7.47 -9.67 -22.17
C ALA A 90 7.71 -10.13 -23.62
N LYS A 91 6.92 -11.06 -24.17
CA LYS A 91 7.02 -11.51 -25.56
C LYS A 91 6.66 -10.42 -26.58
N LEU A 92 5.65 -9.61 -26.27
CA LEU A 92 5.19 -8.53 -27.16
C LEU A 92 6.16 -7.34 -27.19
N SER A 93 6.95 -7.13 -26.16
CA SER A 93 7.88 -5.99 -26.08
C SER A 93 9.05 -6.08 -27.08
N SER A 94 9.31 -7.28 -27.63
CA SER A 94 10.50 -7.56 -28.47
C SER A 94 11.85 -7.35 -27.77
N ILE A 95 11.85 -7.13 -26.46
CA ILE A 95 13.05 -7.00 -25.63
C ILE A 95 13.50 -8.40 -25.20
N PRO A 96 14.81 -8.69 -25.16
CA PRO A 96 15.33 -9.96 -24.67
C PRO A 96 14.81 -10.26 -23.25
N ALA A 97 14.08 -11.36 -23.12
CA ALA A 97 13.51 -11.78 -21.85
C ALA A 97 14.07 -13.14 -21.43
N ILE A 98 14.57 -13.22 -20.19
CA ILE A 98 15.17 -14.43 -19.61
C ILE A 98 14.34 -14.84 -18.40
N SER A 99 13.88 -16.09 -18.40
CA SER A 99 13.27 -16.71 -17.23
C SER A 99 14.35 -17.23 -16.28
N LEU A 100 14.23 -16.93 -14.99
CA LEU A 100 15.12 -17.41 -13.94
C LEU A 100 14.48 -18.62 -13.25
N LEU A 101 15.29 -19.63 -12.90
CA LEU A 101 14.90 -20.88 -12.26
C LEU A 101 13.95 -21.74 -13.11
N GLU A 102 12.78 -21.26 -13.42
CA GLU A 102 11.74 -21.96 -14.16
C GLU A 102 11.88 -21.70 -15.67
N GLN A 103 11.96 -22.76 -16.49
CA GLN A 103 12.00 -22.64 -17.94
C GLN A 103 10.64 -22.30 -18.54
N ILE A 104 10.52 -21.10 -19.13
CA ILE A 104 9.29 -20.62 -19.79
C ILE A 104 9.40 -20.78 -21.30
N PRO A 105 8.49 -21.50 -21.98
CA PRO A 105 8.54 -21.68 -23.43
C PRO A 105 8.52 -20.36 -24.21
N GLY A 106 9.48 -20.21 -25.11
CA GLY A 106 9.61 -19.04 -25.97
C GLY A 106 10.37 -17.86 -25.35
N LEU A 107 10.92 -18.03 -24.15
CA LEU A 107 11.89 -17.11 -23.53
C LEU A 107 13.27 -17.79 -23.45
N TYR A 108 14.31 -16.98 -23.30
CA TYR A 108 15.61 -17.46 -22.87
C TYR A 108 15.53 -17.96 -21.42
N HIS A 109 16.48 -18.79 -21.00
CA HIS A 109 16.44 -19.38 -19.67
C HIS A 109 17.80 -19.40 -18.98
N SER A 110 17.82 -19.05 -17.69
CA SER A 110 18.93 -19.29 -16.78
C SER A 110 18.44 -20.01 -15.53
N GLY A 111 19.01 -21.17 -15.22
CA GLY A 111 18.57 -22.01 -14.10
C GLY A 111 19.57 -23.13 -13.81
N ILE A 112 19.07 -24.25 -13.30
CA ILE A 112 19.83 -25.48 -13.12
C ILE A 112 19.14 -26.64 -13.85
N ASP A 113 19.90 -27.69 -14.19
CA ASP A 113 19.29 -28.93 -14.69
C ASP A 113 18.70 -29.74 -13.54
N ASN A 114 17.45 -29.41 -13.17
CA ASN A 114 16.70 -30.09 -12.13
C ASN A 114 16.53 -31.60 -12.39
N TYR A 115 16.42 -31.98 -13.68
CA TYR A 115 16.22 -33.39 -14.05
C TYR A 115 17.48 -34.17 -13.79
N GLU A 116 18.64 -33.71 -14.24
CA GLU A 116 19.93 -34.37 -14.01
C GLU A 116 20.27 -34.41 -12.52
N ALA A 117 20.08 -33.28 -11.82
CA ALA A 117 20.39 -33.18 -10.40
C ALA A 117 19.65 -34.22 -9.54
N ILE A 118 18.35 -34.37 -9.72
CA ILE A 118 17.53 -35.37 -8.98
C ILE A 118 17.81 -36.80 -9.50
N THR A 119 17.96 -36.99 -10.80
CA THR A 119 18.29 -38.30 -11.37
C THR A 119 19.47 -38.90 -10.64
N ARG A 120 20.56 -38.16 -10.49
CA ARG A 120 21.80 -38.69 -9.90
C ARG A 120 21.70 -38.94 -8.39
N ILE A 121 20.89 -38.17 -7.65
CA ILE A 121 20.58 -38.45 -6.25
C ILE A 121 19.86 -39.81 -6.13
N ILE A 122 18.87 -40.06 -7.00
CA ILE A 122 18.09 -41.29 -6.95
C ILE A 122 18.95 -42.50 -7.39
N GLU A 123 19.75 -42.32 -8.43
CA GLU A 123 20.70 -43.34 -8.88
C GLU A 123 21.68 -43.72 -7.76
N HIS A 124 22.23 -42.72 -7.05
CA HIS A 124 23.09 -42.96 -5.88
C HIS A 124 22.37 -43.80 -4.79
N LEU A 125 21.11 -43.47 -4.45
CA LEU A 125 20.35 -44.27 -3.48
C LEU A 125 20.15 -45.72 -3.94
N ILE A 126 19.92 -45.94 -5.21
CA ILE A 126 19.65 -47.29 -5.78
C ILE A 126 20.96 -48.09 -5.94
N THR A 127 22.04 -47.47 -6.49
CA THR A 127 23.25 -48.18 -6.85
C THR A 127 24.22 -48.33 -5.69
N GLU A 128 24.42 -47.31 -4.88
CA GLU A 128 25.38 -47.30 -3.78
C GLU A 128 24.77 -47.86 -2.47
N HIS A 129 23.46 -47.58 -2.23
CA HIS A 129 22.79 -47.97 -0.99
C HIS A 129 21.78 -49.12 -1.18
N GLY A 130 21.56 -49.56 -2.40
CA GLY A 130 20.70 -50.72 -2.70
C GLY A 130 19.20 -50.48 -2.47
N CYS A 131 18.74 -49.25 -2.39
CA CYS A 131 17.33 -48.92 -2.17
C CYS A 131 16.43 -49.51 -3.26
N ARG A 132 15.30 -50.10 -2.88
CA ARG A 132 14.30 -50.69 -3.79
C ARG A 132 12.91 -50.08 -3.62
N THR A 133 12.66 -49.43 -2.48
CA THR A 133 11.43 -48.68 -2.21
C THR A 133 11.78 -47.25 -1.88
N LEU A 134 11.33 -46.33 -2.73
CA LEU A 134 11.57 -44.88 -2.56
C LEU A 134 10.23 -44.15 -2.46
N ASN A 135 10.12 -43.24 -1.51
CA ASN A 135 8.97 -42.33 -1.41
C ASN A 135 9.41 -40.94 -1.88
N PHE A 136 8.60 -40.32 -2.74
CA PHE A 136 8.82 -38.95 -3.21
C PHE A 136 7.92 -37.99 -2.47
N ILE A 137 8.52 -36.92 -1.92
CA ILE A 137 7.81 -35.81 -1.29
C ILE A 137 8.09 -34.56 -2.10
N GLY A 138 7.13 -34.20 -2.96
CA GLY A 138 7.23 -33.12 -3.93
C GLY A 138 6.62 -31.80 -3.45
N GLY A 139 6.95 -30.73 -4.14
CA GLY A 139 6.33 -29.40 -4.03
C GLY A 139 4.96 -29.35 -4.75
N PRO A 140 4.41 -28.14 -4.95
CA PRO A 140 3.15 -27.94 -5.67
C PRO A 140 3.19 -28.54 -7.07
N GLU A 141 2.12 -29.21 -7.47
CA GLU A 141 2.05 -29.91 -8.76
C GLU A 141 2.17 -28.98 -9.97
N PHE A 142 1.72 -27.74 -9.84
CA PHE A 142 1.81 -26.74 -10.90
C PHE A 142 3.21 -26.18 -11.09
N ASN A 143 4.11 -26.32 -10.10
CA ASN A 143 5.47 -25.82 -10.19
C ASN A 143 6.32 -26.68 -11.15
N ARG A 144 6.91 -26.06 -12.17
CA ARG A 144 7.64 -26.77 -13.23
C ARG A 144 8.94 -27.41 -12.77
N GLU A 145 9.67 -26.80 -11.83
CA GLU A 145 10.86 -27.43 -11.25
C GLU A 145 10.48 -28.72 -10.52
N ASN A 146 9.39 -28.69 -9.74
CA ASN A 146 8.85 -29.90 -9.10
C ASN A 146 8.43 -30.95 -10.13
N GLN A 147 7.81 -30.55 -11.24
CA GLN A 147 7.44 -31.49 -12.33
C GLN A 147 8.67 -32.14 -12.95
N LEU A 148 9.77 -31.40 -13.16
CA LEU A 148 11.03 -31.95 -13.68
C LEU A 148 11.67 -32.90 -12.66
N ARG A 149 11.71 -32.57 -11.38
CA ARG A 149 12.21 -33.40 -10.29
C ARG A 149 11.37 -34.69 -10.17
N PHE A 150 10.06 -34.57 -10.23
CA PHE A 150 9.15 -35.71 -10.22
C PHE A 150 9.31 -36.60 -11.46
N LYS A 151 9.46 -36.01 -12.65
CA LYS A 151 9.76 -36.75 -13.88
C LYS A 151 11.06 -37.55 -13.74
N ALA A 152 12.13 -36.90 -13.23
CA ALA A 152 13.41 -37.57 -12.99
C ALA A 152 13.27 -38.76 -12.03
N TYR A 153 12.47 -38.63 -10.96
CA TYR A 153 12.16 -39.71 -10.05
C TYR A 153 11.52 -40.92 -10.78
N ARG A 154 10.46 -40.67 -11.54
CA ARG A 154 9.78 -41.74 -12.29
C ARG A 154 10.69 -42.42 -13.30
N ASP A 155 11.44 -41.64 -14.05
CA ASP A 155 12.33 -42.17 -15.11
C ASP A 155 13.50 -42.96 -14.50
N ALA A 156 14.02 -42.57 -13.34
CA ALA A 156 15.06 -43.28 -12.63
C ALA A 156 14.55 -44.63 -12.10
N LEU A 157 13.36 -44.68 -11.50
CA LEU A 157 12.74 -45.94 -11.10
C LEU A 157 12.57 -46.90 -12.29
N LEU A 158 12.07 -46.39 -13.42
CA LEU A 158 11.87 -47.17 -14.64
C LEU A 158 13.20 -47.75 -15.15
N ARG A 159 14.26 -46.94 -15.21
CA ARG A 159 15.60 -47.39 -15.66
C ARG A 159 16.17 -48.52 -14.81
N HIS A 160 15.87 -48.54 -13.51
CA HIS A 160 16.34 -49.54 -12.58
C HIS A 160 15.35 -50.70 -12.36
N GLY A 161 14.25 -50.75 -13.13
CA GLY A 161 13.24 -51.81 -13.03
C GLY A 161 12.45 -51.81 -11.71
N ILE A 162 12.36 -50.67 -11.04
CA ILE A 162 11.59 -50.48 -9.82
C ILE A 162 10.17 -50.04 -10.21
N PRO A 163 9.11 -50.77 -9.82
CA PRO A 163 7.73 -50.39 -10.13
C PRO A 163 7.38 -49.02 -9.53
N PHE A 164 6.78 -48.16 -10.33
CA PHE A 164 6.21 -46.92 -9.84
C PHE A 164 4.91 -47.18 -9.08
N ASP A 165 4.78 -46.60 -7.89
CA ASP A 165 3.58 -46.70 -7.04
C ASP A 165 3.15 -45.30 -6.63
N GLU A 166 1.97 -44.88 -7.10
CA GLU A 166 1.41 -43.56 -6.82
C GLU A 166 1.15 -43.32 -5.32
N GLN A 167 0.92 -44.37 -4.52
CA GLN A 167 0.74 -44.29 -3.08
C GLN A 167 2.02 -43.83 -2.34
N ARG A 168 3.18 -43.92 -3.00
CA ARG A 168 4.49 -43.50 -2.49
C ARG A 168 4.86 -42.06 -2.87
N VAL A 169 3.90 -41.30 -3.39
CA VAL A 169 4.10 -39.90 -3.81
C VAL A 169 3.14 -38.99 -3.03
N ILE A 170 3.68 -37.92 -2.51
CA ILE A 170 2.90 -36.83 -1.89
C ILE A 170 3.41 -35.51 -2.47
N HIS A 171 2.49 -34.66 -2.93
CA HIS A 171 2.76 -33.30 -3.35
C HIS A 171 2.11 -32.32 -2.38
N HIS A 172 2.84 -31.28 -1.97
CA HIS A 172 2.34 -30.22 -1.10
C HIS A 172 3.15 -28.92 -1.31
N ASN A 173 3.47 -28.19 -0.27
CA ASN A 173 4.36 -27.02 -0.31
C ASN A 173 5.82 -27.42 0.01
N TYR A 174 6.72 -26.39 0.08
CA TYR A 174 8.15 -26.57 0.33
C TYR A 174 8.54 -26.45 1.81
N GLU A 175 7.59 -26.57 2.73
CA GLU A 175 7.78 -26.29 4.16
C GLU A 175 8.16 -27.54 4.97
N ILE A 176 8.74 -27.32 6.15
CA ILE A 176 9.10 -28.37 7.11
C ILE A 176 7.87 -29.21 7.49
N GLU A 177 6.73 -28.54 7.67
CA GLU A 177 5.46 -29.18 8.05
C GLU A 177 5.01 -30.23 7.01
N THR A 178 5.28 -29.98 5.73
CA THR A 178 5.04 -30.97 4.65
C THR A 178 5.77 -32.28 4.88
N GLY A 179 7.04 -32.21 5.28
CA GLY A 179 7.83 -33.42 5.60
C GLY A 179 7.26 -34.17 6.79
N ILE A 180 6.85 -33.46 7.85
CA ILE A 180 6.23 -34.04 9.05
C ILE A 180 4.93 -34.78 8.70
N GLN A 181 4.05 -34.14 7.94
CA GLN A 181 2.76 -34.68 7.54
C GLN A 181 2.92 -35.87 6.57
N ALA A 182 3.85 -35.75 5.62
CA ALA A 182 4.13 -36.82 4.66
C ALA A 182 4.65 -38.06 5.36
N PHE A 183 5.63 -37.95 6.26
CA PHE A 183 6.12 -39.06 7.07
C PHE A 183 5.00 -39.73 7.86
N SER A 184 4.17 -38.95 8.56
CA SER A 184 3.04 -39.45 9.34
C SER A 184 2.04 -40.20 8.48
N THR A 185 1.76 -39.70 7.27
CA THR A 185 0.87 -40.32 6.29
C THR A 185 1.41 -41.65 5.80
N PHE A 186 2.69 -41.73 5.39
CA PHE A 186 3.31 -42.98 4.95
C PHE A 186 3.39 -44.00 6.08
N LYS A 187 3.72 -43.59 7.30
CA LYS A 187 3.72 -44.48 8.49
C LYS A 187 2.33 -45.06 8.76
N ALA A 188 1.28 -44.25 8.74
CA ALA A 188 -0.10 -44.71 8.96
C ALA A 188 -0.57 -45.71 7.91
N LYS A 189 -0.08 -45.59 6.68
CA LYS A 189 -0.37 -46.51 5.58
C LYS A 189 0.54 -47.76 5.54
N ASN A 190 1.49 -47.92 6.46
CA ASN A 190 2.57 -48.92 6.42
C ASN A 190 3.39 -48.88 5.13
N LEU A 191 3.68 -47.71 4.61
CA LEU A 191 4.41 -47.45 3.37
C LEU A 191 5.77 -46.77 3.62
N LEU A 192 6.43 -47.08 4.75
CA LEU A 192 7.79 -46.60 5.00
C LEU A 192 8.75 -47.16 3.94
N PRO A 193 9.64 -46.34 3.35
CA PRO A 193 10.53 -46.73 2.27
C PRO A 193 11.93 -47.12 2.77
N ASP A 194 12.79 -47.57 1.86
CA ASP A 194 14.24 -47.58 2.09
C ASP A 194 14.83 -46.16 2.07
N ALA A 195 14.24 -45.28 1.23
CA ALA A 195 14.68 -43.87 1.17
C ALA A 195 13.53 -42.89 0.88
N PHE A 196 13.57 -41.72 1.52
CA PHE A 196 12.77 -40.55 1.19
C PHE A 196 13.54 -39.63 0.25
N VAL A 197 12.98 -39.32 -0.89
CA VAL A 197 13.46 -38.34 -1.85
C VAL A 197 12.62 -37.09 -1.66
N CYS A 198 13.17 -36.09 -0.96
CA CYS A 198 12.50 -34.83 -0.66
C CYS A 198 12.86 -33.76 -1.69
N VAL A 199 11.87 -32.99 -2.09
CA VAL A 199 12.02 -31.95 -3.12
C VAL A 199 12.96 -30.83 -2.69
N ASN A 200 13.09 -30.59 -1.38
CA ASN A 200 14.02 -29.60 -0.80
C ASN A 200 14.46 -30.00 0.63
N ASP A 201 15.37 -29.21 1.20
CA ASP A 201 15.94 -29.46 2.53
C ASP A 201 14.94 -29.21 3.67
N ASN A 202 13.99 -28.30 3.51
CA ASN A 202 12.93 -28.09 4.50
C ASN A 202 12.11 -29.38 4.70
N THR A 203 11.65 -29.93 3.60
CA THR A 203 10.86 -31.19 3.60
C THR A 203 11.68 -32.33 4.20
N ALA A 204 12.98 -32.42 3.86
CA ALA A 204 13.87 -33.43 4.40
C ALA A 204 14.05 -33.28 5.92
N VAL A 205 14.24 -32.09 6.43
CA VAL A 205 14.29 -31.80 7.88
C VAL A 205 12.97 -32.21 8.54
N GLY A 206 11.82 -31.92 7.92
CA GLY A 206 10.50 -32.30 8.44
C GLY A 206 10.36 -33.81 8.60
N VAL A 207 10.80 -34.58 7.58
CA VAL A 207 10.84 -36.07 7.65
C VAL A 207 11.74 -36.53 8.81
N CYS A 208 12.94 -35.95 8.94
CA CYS A 208 13.88 -36.31 9.99
C CYS A 208 13.34 -36.01 11.40
N LEU A 209 12.64 -34.89 11.58
CA LEU A 209 12.01 -34.53 12.87
C LEU A 209 10.92 -35.53 13.25
N ALA A 210 9.99 -35.82 12.33
CA ALA A 210 8.90 -36.75 12.59
C ALA A 210 9.37 -38.19 12.78
N ALA A 211 10.41 -38.60 12.06
CA ALA A 211 11.04 -39.90 12.22
C ALA A 211 11.65 -40.07 13.61
N LYS A 212 12.42 -39.07 14.05
CA LYS A 212 13.05 -39.06 15.38
C LYS A 212 12.00 -39.12 16.51
N GLU A 213 10.92 -38.32 16.41
CA GLU A 213 9.81 -38.39 17.35
C GLU A 213 9.13 -39.75 17.39
N ALA A 214 9.05 -40.40 16.25
CA ALA A 214 8.45 -41.73 16.13
C ALA A 214 9.38 -42.88 16.53
N GLY A 215 10.63 -42.59 16.95
CA GLY A 215 11.61 -43.56 17.42
C GLY A 215 12.44 -44.24 16.33
N TYR A 216 12.43 -43.73 15.10
CA TYR A 216 13.25 -44.22 13.99
C TYR A 216 14.62 -43.51 13.95
N SER A 217 15.62 -44.19 13.45
CA SER A 217 16.96 -43.66 13.23
C SER A 217 17.26 -43.47 11.74
N ILE A 218 17.93 -42.40 11.42
CA ILE A 218 18.42 -42.07 10.08
C ILE A 218 19.96 -42.01 10.18
N PRO A 219 20.68 -42.76 9.34
CA PRO A 219 20.25 -43.59 8.19
C PRO A 219 19.86 -45.04 8.54
N GLY A 220 19.72 -45.41 9.82
CA GLY A 220 19.58 -46.80 10.27
C GLY A 220 18.33 -47.52 9.76
N ASP A 221 17.16 -46.89 9.82
CA ASP A 221 15.88 -47.46 9.40
C ASP A 221 15.53 -47.12 7.96
N PHE A 222 15.87 -45.92 7.51
CA PHE A 222 15.69 -45.44 6.12
C PHE A 222 16.61 -44.24 5.86
N LEU A 223 16.81 -43.96 4.58
CA LEU A 223 17.63 -42.84 4.12
C LEU A 223 16.76 -41.59 3.81
N VAL A 224 17.36 -40.42 3.85
CA VAL A 224 16.67 -39.17 3.51
C VAL A 224 17.59 -38.30 2.66
N THR A 225 17.03 -37.71 1.59
CA THR A 225 17.71 -36.74 0.75
C THR A 225 16.89 -35.45 0.60
N GLY A 226 17.55 -34.31 0.52
CA GLY A 226 16.98 -33.01 0.27
C GLY A 226 17.47 -32.40 -1.06
N PHE A 227 17.33 -31.06 -1.17
CA PHE A 227 17.75 -30.25 -2.30
C PHE A 227 17.89 -28.79 -1.82
N ASP A 228 18.73 -27.98 -2.45
CA ASP A 228 19.07 -26.57 -2.22
C ASP A 228 20.34 -26.34 -1.41
N ASN A 229 20.82 -27.29 -0.63
CA ASN A 229 21.98 -27.19 0.28
C ASN A 229 21.89 -25.97 1.21
N GLU A 230 20.76 -25.80 1.84
CA GLU A 230 20.58 -24.75 2.86
C GLU A 230 21.37 -25.10 4.12
N ASP A 231 21.76 -24.08 4.92
CA ASP A 231 22.51 -24.25 6.19
C ASP A 231 21.94 -25.36 7.07
N LYS A 232 20.61 -25.45 7.17
CA LYS A 232 19.93 -26.50 7.95
C LYS A 232 20.29 -27.91 7.53
N ALA A 233 20.53 -28.16 6.23
CA ALA A 233 20.95 -29.48 5.76
C ALA A 233 22.35 -29.85 6.27
N SER A 234 23.24 -28.88 6.33
CA SER A 234 24.62 -29.05 6.76
C SER A 234 24.80 -29.16 8.27
N TYR A 235 23.89 -28.60 9.08
CA TYR A 235 24.02 -28.55 10.54
C TYR A 235 22.98 -29.39 11.31
N TYR A 236 21.98 -29.95 10.61
CA TYR A 236 21.09 -30.97 11.21
C TYR A 236 21.84 -32.25 11.57
N GLU A 237 21.32 -33.07 12.45
CA GLU A 237 21.88 -34.40 12.79
C GLU A 237 20.82 -35.49 12.60
N PRO A 238 21.06 -36.44 11.65
CA PRO A 238 22.21 -36.55 10.73
C PRO A 238 22.19 -35.45 9.65
N ARG A 239 23.37 -35.04 9.15
CA ARG A 239 23.47 -34.06 8.05
C ARG A 239 22.79 -34.60 6.81
N ILE A 240 22.06 -33.73 6.11
CA ILE A 240 21.18 -34.13 5.02
C ILE A 240 21.94 -34.12 3.70
N THR A 241 21.93 -35.25 3.00
CA THR A 241 22.39 -35.36 1.62
C THR A 241 21.52 -34.49 0.73
N THR A 242 22.15 -33.60 -0.06
CA THR A 242 21.46 -32.56 -0.82
C THR A 242 22.19 -32.20 -2.11
N VAL A 243 21.57 -31.35 -2.94
CA VAL A 243 22.18 -30.72 -4.11
C VAL A 243 22.35 -29.24 -3.85
N GLY A 244 23.59 -28.74 -3.94
CA GLY A 244 23.92 -27.34 -3.77
C GLY A 244 24.10 -26.61 -5.10
N PHE A 245 23.54 -25.43 -5.22
CA PHE A 245 23.75 -24.51 -6.35
C PHE A 245 23.65 -23.06 -5.88
N SER A 246 24.18 -22.15 -6.70
CA SER A 246 24.17 -20.71 -6.39
C SER A 246 23.11 -19.99 -7.24
N LYS A 247 22.16 -19.36 -6.59
CA LYS A 247 21.21 -18.47 -7.28
C LYS A 247 21.94 -17.22 -7.85
N ALA A 248 23.01 -16.77 -7.20
CA ALA A 248 23.84 -15.69 -7.75
C ALA A 248 24.44 -16.07 -9.09
N ASP A 249 24.94 -17.32 -9.26
CA ASP A 249 25.47 -17.80 -10.55
C ASP A 249 24.39 -17.83 -11.65
N ILE A 250 23.13 -18.12 -11.28
CA ILE A 250 21.99 -18.08 -12.21
C ILE A 250 21.79 -16.65 -12.72
N MET A 251 21.87 -15.65 -11.83
CA MET A 251 21.79 -14.24 -12.21
C MET A 251 22.97 -13.80 -13.08
N GLU A 252 24.19 -14.19 -12.71
CA GLU A 252 25.40 -13.90 -13.51
C GLU A 252 25.27 -14.47 -14.93
N ASN A 253 24.79 -15.72 -15.07
CA ASN A 253 24.53 -16.36 -16.34
C ASN A 253 23.44 -15.65 -17.15
N ALA A 254 22.38 -15.15 -16.50
CA ALA A 254 21.34 -14.38 -17.17
C ALA A 254 21.89 -13.06 -17.74
N LEU A 255 22.72 -12.35 -16.98
CA LEU A 255 23.36 -11.11 -17.45
C LEU A 255 24.34 -11.39 -18.59
N LEU A 256 25.13 -12.45 -18.49
CA LEU A 256 26.01 -12.90 -19.57
C LEU A 256 25.21 -13.24 -20.83
N MET A 257 24.06 -13.88 -20.69
CA MET A 257 23.19 -14.19 -21.83
C MET A 257 22.63 -12.91 -22.48
N LEU A 258 22.18 -11.91 -21.68
CA LEU A 258 21.75 -10.61 -22.20
C LEU A 258 22.88 -9.96 -23.05
N GLU A 259 24.10 -9.94 -22.54
CA GLU A 259 25.24 -9.38 -23.28
C GLU A 259 25.51 -10.13 -24.60
N LYS A 260 25.43 -11.47 -24.59
CA LYS A 260 25.56 -12.27 -25.81
C LYS A 260 24.47 -11.94 -26.85
N ILE A 261 23.21 -11.75 -26.37
CA ILE A 261 22.09 -11.39 -27.24
C ILE A 261 22.32 -10.00 -27.86
N TRP A 262 22.68 -9.00 -27.04
CA TRP A 262 22.92 -7.64 -27.53
C TRP A 262 24.08 -7.55 -28.55
N ASN A 263 25.06 -8.42 -28.39
CA ASN A 263 26.20 -8.51 -29.31
C ASN A 263 25.95 -9.40 -30.54
N GLY A 264 24.75 -9.98 -30.67
CA GLY A 264 24.39 -10.87 -31.79
C GLY A 264 25.07 -12.25 -31.74
N ASN A 265 25.58 -12.67 -30.59
CA ASN A 265 26.35 -13.90 -30.38
C ASN A 265 25.57 -14.98 -29.57
N ALA A 266 24.24 -14.89 -29.48
CA ALA A 266 23.43 -15.88 -28.75
C ALA A 266 23.17 -17.10 -29.65
N GLU A 267 23.92 -18.18 -29.45
CA GLU A 267 23.70 -19.47 -30.11
C GLU A 267 22.75 -20.38 -29.33
N GLU A 268 22.71 -20.24 -27.99
CA GLU A 268 21.90 -21.06 -27.08
C GLU A 268 20.75 -20.25 -26.46
N THR A 269 19.64 -20.95 -26.23
CA THR A 269 18.46 -20.36 -25.61
C THR A 269 18.40 -20.57 -24.08
N TYR A 270 19.34 -21.32 -23.52
CA TYR A 270 19.43 -21.59 -22.09
C TYR A 270 20.90 -21.67 -21.64
N ILE A 271 21.13 -21.33 -20.36
CA ILE A 271 22.39 -21.55 -19.65
C ILE A 271 22.06 -22.16 -18.28
N TYR A 272 22.70 -23.28 -17.94
CA TYR A 272 22.58 -23.86 -16.60
C TYR A 272 23.76 -23.46 -15.72
N ALA A 273 23.45 -23.02 -14.51
CA ALA A 273 24.45 -22.83 -13.47
C ALA A 273 24.97 -24.21 -12.98
N PRO A 274 26.23 -24.30 -12.57
CA PRO A 274 26.78 -25.51 -12.00
C PRO A 274 26.10 -25.85 -10.67
N PHE A 275 26.01 -27.15 -10.39
CA PHE A 275 25.52 -27.64 -9.11
C PHE A 275 26.44 -28.74 -8.57
N THR A 276 26.40 -28.99 -7.27
CA THR A 276 27.25 -29.96 -6.59
C THR A 276 26.42 -30.94 -5.78
N TYR A 277 26.83 -32.20 -5.72
CA TYR A 277 26.23 -33.20 -4.84
C TYR A 277 26.94 -33.19 -3.49
N VAL A 278 26.19 -33.06 -2.43
CA VAL A 278 26.69 -33.06 -1.04
C VAL A 278 26.16 -34.31 -0.35
N PHE A 279 26.91 -35.40 -0.51
CA PHE A 279 26.56 -36.69 0.13
C PHE A 279 26.96 -36.66 1.60
N GLN A 280 26.02 -36.99 2.49
CA GLN A 280 26.18 -36.84 3.93
C GLN A 280 25.48 -38.01 4.68
N GLU A 281 25.47 -37.96 6.01
CA GLU A 281 25.03 -39.06 6.87
C GLU A 281 23.60 -39.49 6.66
N SER A 282 22.69 -38.61 6.23
CA SER A 282 21.28 -39.01 6.05
C SER A 282 21.05 -40.03 4.95
N CYS A 283 21.98 -40.19 4.01
CA CYS A 283 21.97 -41.30 3.05
C CYS A 283 22.95 -42.43 3.43
N GLY A 284 23.63 -42.37 4.58
CA GLY A 284 24.62 -43.34 5.01
C GLY A 284 26.04 -43.09 4.54
N CYS A 285 26.28 -42.01 3.81
CA CYS A 285 27.63 -41.59 3.41
C CYS A 285 28.37 -40.87 4.53
N VAL A 286 29.72 -40.89 4.46
CA VAL A 286 30.56 -40.12 5.38
C VAL A 286 30.92 -38.78 4.72
N SER A 287 30.56 -37.69 5.36
CA SER A 287 30.92 -36.36 4.86
C SER A 287 32.45 -36.16 4.92
N GLN A 288 33.02 -35.77 3.77
CA GLN A 288 34.46 -35.54 3.66
C GLN A 288 34.91 -34.23 4.29
N ASN A 289 34.05 -33.21 4.32
CA ASN A 289 34.35 -31.89 4.88
C ASN A 289 33.18 -31.43 5.78
N PRO A 290 33.16 -31.84 7.06
CA PRO A 290 32.14 -31.35 7.97
C PRO A 290 32.29 -29.85 8.21
N PRO A 291 31.20 -29.08 8.17
CA PRO A 291 31.24 -27.65 8.44
C PRO A 291 31.64 -27.36 9.89
N ASP A 292 32.26 -26.18 10.12
CA ASP A 292 32.62 -25.73 11.46
C ASP A 292 31.35 -25.35 12.26
N ARG A 293 30.99 -26.21 13.23
CA ARG A 293 29.86 -25.96 14.12
C ARG A 293 30.04 -24.73 15.00
N GLY A 294 31.29 -24.42 15.36
CA GLY A 294 31.60 -23.26 16.18
C GLY A 294 31.28 -21.97 15.44
N GLU A 295 31.69 -21.87 14.18
CA GLU A 295 31.36 -20.74 13.29
C GLU A 295 29.85 -20.61 13.09
N TYR A 296 29.15 -21.71 12.81
CA TYR A 296 27.70 -21.70 12.70
C TYR A 296 26.99 -21.18 13.94
N VAL A 297 27.37 -21.65 15.12
CA VAL A 297 26.78 -21.20 16.39
C VAL A 297 27.01 -19.71 16.61
N ILE A 298 28.22 -19.22 16.31
CA ILE A 298 28.55 -17.79 16.41
C ILE A 298 27.65 -16.98 15.43
N ASN A 299 27.59 -17.40 14.19
CA ASN A 299 26.76 -16.74 13.17
C ASN A 299 25.27 -16.74 13.58
N ARG A 300 24.78 -17.84 14.17
CA ARG A 300 23.41 -17.94 14.67
C ARG A 300 23.13 -16.97 15.82
N ILE A 301 24.05 -16.90 16.81
CA ILE A 301 23.94 -15.95 17.93
C ILE A 301 23.92 -14.50 17.41
N VAL A 302 24.80 -14.18 16.47
CA VAL A 302 24.83 -12.84 15.85
C VAL A 302 23.54 -12.55 15.09
N ALA A 303 23.00 -13.53 14.35
CA ALA A 303 21.73 -13.38 13.63
C ALA A 303 20.55 -13.17 14.60
N GLU A 304 20.48 -13.91 15.70
CA GLU A 304 19.46 -13.75 16.75
C GLU A 304 19.56 -12.39 17.44
N ALA A 305 20.77 -11.91 17.75
CA ALA A 305 20.97 -10.58 18.31
C ALA A 305 20.48 -9.48 17.33
N ARG A 306 20.86 -9.59 16.06
CA ARG A 306 20.39 -8.65 15.00
C ARG A 306 18.87 -8.67 14.85
N GLN A 307 18.25 -9.85 14.91
CA GLN A 307 16.80 -9.99 14.85
C GLN A 307 16.11 -9.27 16.02
N SER A 308 16.66 -9.40 17.23
CA SER A 308 16.15 -8.70 18.41
C SER A 308 16.28 -7.17 18.28
N ASP A 309 17.44 -6.69 17.82
CA ASP A 309 17.67 -5.26 17.60
C ASP A 309 16.69 -4.71 16.54
N MET A 310 16.49 -5.44 15.45
CA MET A 310 15.57 -5.05 14.40
C MET A 310 14.12 -4.99 14.88
N GLN A 311 13.68 -5.93 15.71
CA GLN A 311 12.33 -5.86 16.30
C GLN A 311 12.13 -4.58 17.12
N ASN A 312 13.14 -4.19 17.91
CA ASN A 312 13.10 -2.94 18.66
C ASN A 312 13.05 -1.70 17.72
N TRP A 313 13.86 -1.71 16.67
CA TRP A 313 13.88 -0.63 15.68
C TRP A 313 12.56 -0.53 14.91
N MET A 314 11.92 -1.67 14.60
CA MET A 314 10.60 -1.69 13.97
C MET A 314 9.51 -1.13 14.88
N MET A 315 9.55 -1.41 16.19
CA MET A 315 8.62 -0.78 17.14
C MET A 315 8.78 0.75 17.17
N ASP A 316 10.02 1.24 17.16
CA ASP A 316 10.29 2.68 17.12
C ASP A 316 9.84 3.30 15.79
N LEU A 317 10.10 2.62 14.66
CA LEU A 317 9.63 3.07 13.34
C LEU A 317 8.11 3.21 13.30
N ASN A 318 7.38 2.17 13.72
CA ASN A 318 5.91 2.19 13.77
C ASN A 318 5.40 3.39 14.58
N ARG A 319 5.96 3.63 15.77
CA ARG A 319 5.57 4.78 16.60
C ARG A 319 5.81 6.11 15.90
N VAL A 320 6.99 6.27 15.29
CA VAL A 320 7.37 7.51 14.60
C VAL A 320 6.51 7.78 13.38
N LEU A 321 6.15 6.74 12.62
CA LEU A 321 5.32 6.88 11.42
C LEU A 321 3.85 7.16 11.75
N LEU A 322 3.29 6.54 12.79
CA LEU A 322 1.90 6.75 13.22
C LEU A 322 1.62 8.18 13.70
N ASP A 323 2.63 8.90 14.21
CA ASP A 323 2.48 10.29 14.68
C ASP A 323 2.46 11.32 13.53
N CYS A 324 2.75 10.91 12.29
CA CYS A 324 2.81 11.83 11.15
C CYS A 324 1.44 12.42 10.83
N THR A 325 1.44 13.67 10.40
CA THR A 325 0.23 14.43 10.06
C THR A 325 -0.02 14.54 8.56
N GLY A 326 0.98 14.16 7.74
CA GLY A 326 0.93 14.18 6.28
C GLY A 326 1.88 13.18 5.64
N TYR A 327 1.65 12.89 4.35
CA TYR A 327 2.42 11.90 3.60
C TYR A 327 3.87 12.32 3.36
N THR A 328 4.13 13.61 3.12
CA THR A 328 5.50 14.14 2.96
C THR A 328 6.32 13.99 4.24
N GLU A 329 5.72 14.28 5.39
CA GLU A 329 6.34 14.08 6.70
C GLU A 329 6.65 12.61 6.94
N LEU A 330 5.67 11.74 6.65
CA LEU A 330 5.80 10.29 6.80
C LEU A 330 6.95 9.75 5.94
N ALA A 331 7.03 10.15 4.66
CA ALA A 331 8.11 9.75 3.76
C ALA A 331 9.48 10.29 4.22
N GLY A 332 9.56 11.52 4.70
CA GLY A 332 10.79 12.09 5.24
C GLY A 332 11.32 11.35 6.48
N ARG A 333 10.42 10.92 7.37
CA ARG A 333 10.79 10.09 8.54
C ARG A 333 11.24 8.70 8.10
N MET A 334 10.58 8.13 7.10
CA MET A 334 10.98 6.85 6.50
C MET A 334 12.36 6.94 5.85
N GLN A 335 12.64 7.99 5.07
CA GLN A 335 13.97 8.24 4.48
C GLN A 335 15.05 8.28 5.56
N ASN A 336 14.83 9.03 6.63
CA ASN A 336 15.80 9.13 7.73
C ASN A 336 16.07 7.77 8.38
N TRP A 337 15.05 6.95 8.52
CA TRP A 337 15.18 5.60 9.06
C TRP A 337 15.97 4.70 8.09
N LEU A 338 15.60 4.67 6.81
CA LEU A 338 16.29 3.87 5.78
C LEU A 338 17.75 4.25 5.61
N THR A 339 18.08 5.54 5.64
CA THR A 339 19.47 6.01 5.55
C THR A 339 20.32 5.50 6.72
N LYS A 340 19.77 5.42 7.93
CA LYS A 340 20.48 4.84 9.10
C LYS A 340 20.78 3.35 8.91
N HIS A 341 20.02 2.66 8.07
CA HIS A 341 20.18 1.24 7.78
C HIS A 341 20.84 0.97 6.43
N GLY A 342 21.58 1.96 5.91
CA GLY A 342 22.44 1.79 4.73
C GLY A 342 21.67 1.76 3.39
N CYS A 343 20.38 2.11 3.37
CA CYS A 343 19.65 2.31 2.12
C CYS A 343 19.92 3.71 1.55
N GLY A 344 19.80 3.85 0.24
CA GLY A 344 19.95 5.12 -0.45
C GLY A 344 18.70 6.01 -0.34
N ASN A 345 18.38 6.72 -1.41
CA ASN A 345 17.23 7.61 -1.46
C ASN A 345 15.93 6.86 -1.68
N ILE A 346 14.82 7.47 -1.25
CA ILE A 346 13.48 7.01 -1.57
C ILE A 346 12.74 8.03 -2.44
N TYR A 347 11.80 7.49 -3.25
CA TYR A 347 10.86 8.29 -4.02
C TYR A 347 9.47 7.72 -3.77
N LEU A 348 8.61 8.52 -3.14
CA LEU A 348 7.23 8.14 -2.84
C LEU A 348 6.30 8.71 -3.90
N PHE A 349 5.64 7.83 -4.63
CA PHE A 349 4.60 8.16 -5.60
C PHE A 349 3.25 7.71 -5.07
N LEU A 350 2.28 8.62 -5.08
CA LEU A 350 0.90 8.30 -4.71
C LEU A 350 -0.05 8.59 -5.87
N ASN A 351 -1.12 7.82 -5.90
CA ASN A 351 -2.29 8.15 -6.69
C ASN A 351 -2.76 9.57 -6.33
N PRO A 352 -3.00 10.46 -7.31
CA PRO A 352 -3.37 11.84 -7.05
C PRO A 352 -4.57 11.99 -6.11
N ASP A 353 -5.56 11.10 -6.19
CA ASP A 353 -6.74 11.12 -5.33
C ASP A 353 -6.39 10.86 -3.85
N ILE A 354 -5.44 9.94 -3.60
CA ILE A 354 -4.94 9.67 -2.24
C ILE A 354 -4.15 10.86 -1.72
N PHE A 355 -3.24 11.42 -2.52
CA PHE A 355 -2.44 12.57 -2.12
C PHE A 355 -3.30 13.79 -1.81
N MET A 356 -4.33 14.06 -2.63
CA MET A 356 -5.28 15.15 -2.42
C MET A 356 -6.08 15.01 -1.12
N SER A 357 -6.11 13.82 -0.51
CA SER A 357 -6.78 13.60 0.78
C SER A 357 -6.21 14.45 1.92
N GLU A 358 -4.98 14.95 1.81
CA GLU A 358 -4.41 15.93 2.76
C GLU A 358 -5.14 17.29 2.74
N ASN A 359 -5.70 17.66 1.60
CA ASN A 359 -6.44 18.93 1.47
C ASN A 359 -7.91 18.71 1.81
N ILE A 360 -8.28 19.03 3.04
CA ILE A 360 -9.64 18.88 3.57
C ILE A 360 -10.70 19.66 2.75
N ASP A 361 -10.30 20.69 2.02
CA ASP A 361 -11.21 21.54 1.24
C ASP A 361 -11.37 21.09 -0.23
N ALA A 362 -10.46 20.29 -0.75
CA ALA A 362 -10.35 19.95 -2.18
C ALA A 362 -10.81 18.54 -2.56
N LEU A 363 -11.30 17.72 -1.61
CA LEU A 363 -11.68 16.35 -1.93
C LEU A 363 -13.02 16.30 -2.69
N PRO A 364 -13.02 15.76 -3.93
CA PRO A 364 -14.26 15.30 -4.54
C PRO A 364 -14.90 14.22 -3.66
N GLU A 365 -16.22 14.11 -3.69
CA GLU A 365 -16.92 12.92 -3.22
C GLU A 365 -16.51 11.78 -4.15
N LEU A 366 -15.54 10.97 -3.73
CA LEU A 366 -15.24 9.74 -4.46
C LEU A 366 -16.39 8.78 -4.21
N PRO A 367 -17.09 8.32 -5.26
CA PRO A 367 -17.95 7.16 -5.14
C PRO A 367 -17.10 6.00 -4.59
N GLU A 368 -17.63 5.24 -3.64
CA GLU A 368 -16.94 4.10 -3.01
C GLU A 368 -16.42 3.05 -4.03
N ASP A 369 -16.90 3.08 -5.27
CA ASP A 369 -16.66 2.07 -6.32
C ASP A 369 -15.65 2.49 -7.42
N THR A 370 -14.89 3.57 -7.27
CA THR A 370 -14.02 4.09 -8.36
C THR A 370 -12.52 3.93 -8.13
N TYR A 371 -12.08 3.11 -7.17
CA TYR A 371 -10.66 2.86 -7.00
C TYR A 371 -10.13 1.80 -7.99
N GLN A 372 -8.88 2.00 -8.41
CA GLN A 372 -8.21 1.10 -9.33
C GLN A 372 -7.69 -0.13 -8.57
N THR A 373 -8.00 -1.32 -9.09
CA THR A 373 -7.54 -2.60 -8.54
C THR A 373 -6.47 -3.26 -9.41
N GLU A 374 -6.37 -2.84 -10.68
CA GLU A 374 -5.42 -3.38 -11.65
C GLU A 374 -4.65 -2.27 -12.35
N GLY A 375 -3.32 -2.36 -12.31
CA GLY A 375 -2.42 -1.38 -12.88
C GLY A 375 -2.32 -0.09 -12.05
N TYR A 376 -1.77 0.95 -12.65
CA TYR A 376 -1.55 2.26 -12.05
C TYR A 376 -2.14 3.36 -12.93
N PRO A 377 -2.54 4.51 -12.37
CA PRO A 377 -2.96 5.67 -13.14
C PRO A 377 -1.85 6.11 -14.11
N LYS A 378 -2.24 6.72 -15.23
CA LYS A 378 -1.27 7.26 -16.20
C LYS A 378 -0.37 8.35 -15.62
N GLU A 379 -0.86 9.06 -14.62
CA GLU A 379 -0.14 10.11 -13.92
C GLU A 379 -0.12 9.79 -12.42
N MET A 380 1.05 9.92 -11.81
CA MET A 380 1.28 9.73 -10.38
C MET A 380 1.82 11.02 -9.76
N ALA A 381 1.46 11.28 -8.51
CA ALA A 381 1.97 12.43 -7.77
C ALA A 381 3.26 12.06 -7.05
N LEU A 382 4.37 12.73 -7.35
CA LEU A 382 5.60 12.62 -6.53
C LEU A 382 5.40 13.40 -5.23
N VAL A 383 5.37 12.67 -4.12
CA VAL A 383 5.17 13.21 -2.77
C VAL A 383 6.50 13.47 -2.07
N TYR A 384 7.50 12.65 -2.36
CA TYR A 384 8.84 12.74 -1.77
C TYR A 384 9.92 12.25 -2.75
N PRO A 385 11.10 12.92 -2.89
CA PRO A 385 11.42 14.21 -2.25
C PRO A 385 10.51 15.34 -2.76
N PRO A 386 10.21 16.36 -1.92
CA PRO A 386 9.43 17.50 -2.37
C PRO A 386 10.26 18.31 -3.37
N LEU A 387 9.73 18.59 -4.56
CA LEU A 387 10.37 19.43 -5.55
C LEU A 387 9.98 20.91 -5.32
N ASP A 388 10.99 21.77 -5.15
CA ASP A 388 10.96 23.25 -5.14
C ASP A 388 9.61 23.92 -4.77
N GLY A 389 9.08 23.65 -3.57
CA GLY A 389 7.94 24.38 -3.00
C GLY A 389 6.58 24.13 -3.66
N THR A 390 6.51 23.34 -4.73
CA THR A 390 5.26 22.89 -5.35
C THR A 390 5.16 21.37 -5.28
N ASN A 391 4.44 20.88 -4.29
CA ASN A 391 4.28 19.44 -3.99
C ASN A 391 3.57 18.61 -5.07
N ARG A 392 3.53 19.01 -6.34
CA ARG A 392 2.67 18.38 -7.34
C ARG A 392 3.32 18.35 -8.71
N LEU A 393 4.28 17.48 -8.89
CA LEU A 393 4.63 17.06 -10.24
C LEU A 393 3.80 15.81 -10.57
N HIS A 394 2.84 15.94 -11.48
CA HIS A 394 2.20 14.78 -12.09
C HIS A 394 3.15 14.26 -13.16
N LEU A 395 3.72 13.09 -12.92
CA LEU A 395 4.63 12.43 -13.85
C LEU A 395 3.93 11.24 -14.51
N ASN A 396 4.16 11.08 -15.80
CA ASN A 396 3.83 9.81 -16.46
C ASN A 396 4.87 8.74 -16.06
N LEU A 397 4.53 7.46 -16.26
CA LEU A 397 5.38 6.35 -15.86
C LEU A 397 6.79 6.40 -16.50
N GLN A 398 6.94 6.93 -17.72
CA GLN A 398 8.23 7.07 -18.40
C GLN A 398 9.13 8.09 -17.68
N GLU A 399 8.56 9.22 -17.29
CA GLU A 399 9.29 10.26 -16.53
C GLU A 399 9.69 9.76 -15.14
N ILE A 400 8.86 8.94 -14.51
CA ILE A 400 9.13 8.31 -13.20
C ILE A 400 10.39 7.44 -13.24
N LEU A 401 10.59 6.66 -14.30
CA LEU A 401 11.77 5.81 -14.47
C LEU A 401 13.06 6.62 -14.68
N LEU A 402 12.96 7.90 -15.05
CA LEU A 402 14.12 8.78 -15.24
C LEU A 402 14.54 9.50 -13.96
N LEU A 403 13.62 9.73 -13.02
CA LEU A 403 13.89 10.52 -11.81
C LEU A 403 15.04 9.96 -10.94
N PRO A 404 15.08 8.66 -10.62
CA PRO A 404 16.17 8.12 -9.82
C PRO A 404 17.55 8.24 -10.48
N GLN A 405 17.60 8.36 -11.81
CA GLN A 405 18.86 8.48 -12.58
C GLN A 405 19.48 9.88 -12.48
N ILE A 406 18.69 10.91 -12.16
CA ILE A 406 19.18 12.30 -12.07
C ILE A 406 20.15 12.47 -10.90
N GLU A 407 19.97 11.70 -9.82
CA GLU A 407 20.81 11.76 -8.61
C GLU A 407 21.88 10.65 -8.55
N ALA A 408 21.85 9.69 -9.47
CA ALA A 408 22.71 8.52 -9.43
C ALA A 408 24.13 8.83 -9.89
N THR A 409 25.11 8.30 -9.18
CA THR A 409 26.46 8.11 -9.66
C THR A 409 26.40 7.13 -10.84
N ARG A 410 27.15 7.37 -11.92
CA ARG A 410 27.12 6.59 -13.16
C ARG A 410 27.24 5.08 -12.91
N GLY A 411 26.22 4.33 -13.30
CA GLY A 411 26.20 2.87 -13.43
C GLY A 411 26.14 2.08 -12.11
N GLN A 412 25.63 0.85 -12.18
CA GLN A 412 25.56 -0.12 -11.09
C GLN A 412 24.56 0.24 -9.97
N ASN A 413 23.52 1.01 -10.28
CA ASN A 413 22.47 1.32 -9.33
C ASN A 413 21.39 0.21 -9.32
N ILE A 414 20.80 0.03 -8.16
CA ILE A 414 19.67 -0.87 -7.95
C ILE A 414 18.50 -0.01 -7.50
N TYR A 415 17.41 -0.06 -8.27
CA TYR A 415 16.16 0.61 -8.00
C TYR A 415 15.10 -0.42 -7.66
N GLN A 416 14.60 -0.40 -6.43
CA GLN A 416 13.62 -1.34 -5.96
C GLN A 416 12.26 -0.68 -5.88
N PHE A 417 11.31 -1.16 -6.68
CA PHE A 417 9.93 -0.71 -6.75
C PHE A 417 9.08 -1.62 -5.88
N CYS A 418 8.43 -1.03 -4.88
CA CYS A 418 7.61 -1.72 -3.91
C CYS A 418 6.18 -1.17 -3.97
N PRO A 419 5.15 -2.03 -4.05
CA PRO A 419 3.76 -1.59 -4.12
C PRO A 419 3.33 -0.96 -2.80
N LEU A 420 2.39 0.00 -2.90
CA LEU A 420 1.66 0.56 -1.77
C LEU A 420 0.17 0.44 -2.09
N HIS A 421 -0.57 -0.22 -1.21
CA HIS A 421 -1.99 -0.53 -1.43
C HIS A 421 -2.75 -0.66 -0.11
N PHE A 422 -4.07 -0.50 -0.16
CA PHE A 422 -4.98 -0.86 0.93
C PHE A 422 -5.79 -2.06 0.46
N ARG A 423 -5.36 -3.28 0.83
CA ARG A 423 -5.83 -4.54 0.27
C ARG A 423 -5.67 -4.57 -1.26
N GLU A 424 -6.76 -4.77 -2.04
CA GLU A 424 -6.76 -4.74 -3.51
C GLU A 424 -6.69 -3.34 -4.13
N ARG A 425 -6.87 -2.27 -3.34
CA ARG A 425 -6.88 -0.90 -3.83
C ARG A 425 -5.46 -0.37 -3.97
N GLU A 426 -5.07 -0.01 -5.18
CA GLU A 426 -3.81 0.68 -5.45
C GLU A 426 -3.83 2.09 -4.85
N ILE A 427 -2.75 2.49 -4.16
CA ILE A 427 -2.56 3.84 -3.61
C ILE A 427 -1.27 4.49 -4.11
N GLY A 428 -0.33 3.70 -4.65
CA GLY A 428 0.95 4.18 -5.14
C GLY A 428 2.05 3.14 -5.08
N PHE A 429 3.28 3.61 -5.11
CA PHE A 429 4.47 2.79 -4.94
C PHE A 429 5.64 3.59 -4.34
N LEU A 430 6.58 2.86 -3.77
CA LEU A 430 7.83 3.38 -3.24
C LEU A 430 8.99 2.88 -4.09
N ILE A 431 9.90 3.77 -4.47
CA ILE A 431 11.21 3.37 -5.03
C ILE A 431 12.25 3.56 -3.94
N ILE A 432 13.07 2.53 -3.71
CA ILE A 432 14.21 2.58 -2.79
C ILE A 432 15.47 2.31 -3.60
N THR A 433 16.51 3.12 -3.40
CA THR A 433 17.79 2.92 -4.10
C THR A 433 18.79 2.19 -3.21
N ASN A 434 19.51 1.21 -3.76
CA ASN A 434 20.63 0.53 -3.11
C ASN A 434 20.33 0.05 -1.67
N CYS A 435 19.24 -0.72 -1.49
CA CYS A 435 18.75 -1.17 -0.19
C CYS A 435 19.22 -2.61 0.14
N ASP A 436 20.53 -2.85 0.15
CA ASP A 436 21.08 -4.19 0.34
C ASP A 436 20.87 -4.73 1.76
N TYR A 437 21.07 -3.88 2.79
CA TYR A 437 21.03 -4.31 4.19
C TYR A 437 19.68 -4.92 4.63
N LEU A 438 18.58 -4.28 4.27
CA LEU A 438 17.26 -4.79 4.65
C LEU A 438 16.88 -6.07 3.91
N LEU A 439 17.40 -6.26 2.70
CA LEU A 439 17.20 -7.47 1.90
C LEU A 439 18.06 -8.62 2.44
N GLU A 440 19.35 -8.38 2.71
CA GLU A 440 20.26 -9.36 3.30
C GLU A 440 19.72 -9.93 4.61
N HIS A 441 19.17 -9.07 5.46
CA HIS A 441 18.64 -9.47 6.75
C HIS A 441 17.13 -9.74 6.78
N GLN A 442 16.47 -9.74 5.62
CA GLN A 442 15.06 -10.10 5.45
C GLN A 442 14.06 -9.18 6.18
N PHE A 443 14.37 -7.88 6.31
CA PHE A 443 13.52 -6.91 7.02
C PHE A 443 12.81 -5.90 6.12
N LEU A 444 12.99 -5.99 4.80
CA LEU A 444 12.36 -5.05 3.89
C LEU A 444 10.83 -5.14 3.94
N PHE A 445 10.29 -6.37 3.98
CA PHE A 445 8.85 -6.58 4.04
C PHE A 445 8.24 -5.95 5.29
N GLU A 446 8.81 -6.19 6.46
CA GLU A 446 8.36 -5.62 7.73
C GLU A 446 8.40 -4.08 7.71
N THR A 447 9.44 -3.53 7.08
CA THR A 447 9.61 -2.08 6.91
C THR A 447 8.53 -1.48 6.02
N LEU A 448 8.23 -2.13 4.89
CA LEU A 448 7.17 -1.71 3.98
C LEU A 448 5.78 -1.86 4.61
N ASN A 449 5.55 -2.93 5.34
CA ASN A 449 4.29 -3.14 6.06
C ASN A 449 4.05 -2.08 7.15
N ALA A 450 5.12 -1.65 7.85
CA ALA A 450 5.04 -0.54 8.80
C ALA A 450 4.66 0.78 8.12
N LEU A 451 5.26 1.07 6.96
CA LEU A 451 4.92 2.23 6.15
C LEU A 451 3.47 2.18 5.69
N GLN A 452 3.05 1.08 5.09
CA GLN A 452 1.71 0.87 4.54
C GLN A 452 0.62 0.98 5.62
N THR A 453 0.81 0.32 6.77
CA THR A 453 -0.11 0.42 7.92
C THR A 453 -0.23 1.86 8.42
N SER A 454 0.89 2.59 8.48
CA SER A 454 0.89 3.99 8.92
C SER A 454 0.21 4.91 7.90
N MET A 455 0.34 4.64 6.60
CA MET A 455 -0.36 5.36 5.54
C MET A 455 -1.87 5.11 5.59
N GLU A 456 -2.31 3.88 5.83
CA GLU A 456 -3.72 3.53 5.99
C GLU A 456 -4.33 4.25 7.20
N ALA A 457 -3.62 4.25 8.33
CA ALA A 457 -4.05 4.97 9.53
C ALA A 457 -4.13 6.49 9.31
N LEU A 458 -3.17 7.06 8.57
CA LEU A 458 -3.18 8.48 8.20
C LEU A 458 -4.37 8.80 7.29
N TYR A 459 -4.61 8.01 6.26
CA TYR A 459 -5.75 8.16 5.34
C TYR A 459 -7.09 8.11 6.08
N ALA A 460 -7.29 7.12 6.94
CA ALA A 460 -8.49 7.00 7.76
C ALA A 460 -8.70 8.22 8.66
N ARG A 461 -7.64 8.73 9.28
CA ARG A 461 -7.68 9.92 10.14
C ARG A 461 -8.02 11.20 9.37
N LEU A 462 -7.47 11.37 8.16
CA LEU A 462 -7.77 12.51 7.29
C LEU A 462 -9.24 12.46 6.82
N THR A 463 -9.72 11.28 6.43
CA THR A 463 -11.11 11.05 6.02
C THR A 463 -12.09 11.35 7.15
N LEU A 464 -11.81 10.87 8.37
CA LEU A 464 -12.64 11.18 9.55
C LEU A 464 -12.68 12.68 9.87
N ARG A 465 -11.56 13.37 9.76
CA ARG A 465 -11.51 14.85 9.94
C ARG A 465 -12.39 15.56 8.92
N LYS A 466 -12.37 15.13 7.66
CA LYS A 466 -13.21 15.69 6.61
C LYS A 466 -14.69 15.46 6.91
N MET A 467 -15.08 14.21 7.21
CA MET A 467 -16.47 13.87 7.56
C MET A 467 -16.96 14.72 8.74
N ASN A 468 -16.14 14.87 9.78
CA ASN A 468 -16.48 15.69 10.94
C ASN A 468 -16.66 17.17 10.58
N LYS A 469 -15.83 17.71 9.65
CA LYS A 469 -16.00 19.07 9.16
C LYS A 469 -17.31 19.24 8.38
N GLN A 470 -17.63 18.32 7.48
CA GLN A 470 -18.89 18.30 6.72
C GLN A 470 -20.10 18.19 7.65
N LEU A 471 -20.08 17.24 8.59
CA LEU A 471 -21.13 17.09 9.59
C LEU A 471 -21.29 18.37 10.43
N SER A 472 -20.19 19.01 10.84
CA SER A 472 -20.23 20.25 11.56
C SER A 472 -20.87 21.38 10.76
N GLN A 473 -20.58 21.46 9.45
CA GLN A 473 -21.20 22.43 8.56
C GLN A 473 -22.70 22.21 8.40
N LEU A 474 -23.13 20.96 8.15
CA LEU A 474 -24.55 20.59 8.08
C LEU A 474 -25.28 20.85 9.40
N TYR A 475 -24.58 20.67 10.53
CA TYR A 475 -25.15 20.84 11.86
C TYR A 475 -25.40 22.31 12.26
N ILE A 476 -24.64 23.26 11.69
CA ILE A 476 -24.72 24.69 12.02
C ILE A 476 -25.40 25.57 10.95
N HIS A 477 -25.74 25.02 9.78
CA HIS A 477 -26.45 25.74 8.72
C HIS A 477 -27.92 25.32 8.65
N ASP A 478 -28.77 26.29 8.25
CA ASP A 478 -30.19 26.06 7.95
C ASP A 478 -30.33 25.63 6.48
N SER A 479 -30.98 24.50 6.24
CA SER A 479 -31.09 23.87 4.93
C SER A 479 -31.94 24.69 3.93
N LEU A 480 -32.87 25.49 4.40
CA LEU A 480 -33.74 26.32 3.55
C LEU A 480 -33.04 27.61 3.12
N THR A 481 -32.36 28.26 4.04
CA THR A 481 -31.83 29.62 3.82
C THR A 481 -30.33 29.65 3.52
N GLY A 482 -29.59 28.60 3.88
CA GLY A 482 -28.13 28.54 3.81
C GLY A 482 -27.41 29.49 4.79
N LEU A 483 -28.15 30.26 5.62
CA LEU A 483 -27.61 30.96 6.76
C LEU A 483 -27.26 29.99 7.89
N TYR A 484 -26.65 30.49 8.94
CA TYR A 484 -26.48 29.68 10.15
C TYR A 484 -27.84 29.38 10.80
N ASN A 485 -27.94 28.20 11.42
CA ASN A 485 -29.11 27.81 12.20
C ASN A 485 -28.96 28.19 13.68
N ARG A 486 -29.96 27.93 14.49
CA ARG A 486 -29.95 28.25 15.94
C ARG A 486 -28.78 27.63 16.71
N MET A 487 -28.24 26.47 16.25
CA MET A 487 -27.08 25.84 16.91
C MET A 487 -25.80 26.64 16.76
N ALA A 488 -25.70 27.48 15.72
CA ALA A 488 -24.56 28.37 15.52
C ALA A 488 -24.51 29.51 16.56
N TYR A 489 -25.60 29.78 17.28
CA TYR A 489 -25.61 30.79 18.34
C TYR A 489 -24.52 30.52 19.38
N GLU A 490 -24.47 29.30 19.92
CA GLU A 490 -23.48 28.93 20.92
C GLU A 490 -22.09 28.74 20.36
N LYS A 491 -21.99 28.22 19.12
CA LYS A 491 -20.70 27.87 18.53
C LYS A 491 -19.97 29.02 17.84
N LEU A 492 -20.71 29.99 17.30
CA LEU A 492 -20.14 31.08 16.51
C LEU A 492 -20.49 32.48 17.07
N ALA A 493 -21.79 32.74 17.34
CA ALA A 493 -22.22 34.07 17.74
C ALA A 493 -21.72 34.47 19.14
N MET A 494 -21.84 33.61 20.13
CA MET A 494 -21.34 33.87 21.47
C MET A 494 -19.81 34.04 21.52
N PRO A 495 -18.98 33.17 20.91
CA PRO A 495 -17.53 33.39 20.87
C PRO A 495 -17.13 34.67 20.17
N LEU A 496 -17.77 35.02 19.02
CA LEU A 496 -17.53 36.28 18.31
C LEU A 496 -17.84 37.47 19.19
N PHE A 497 -19.03 37.45 19.84
CA PHE A 497 -19.44 38.52 20.75
C PHE A 497 -18.44 38.70 21.90
N HIS A 498 -18.07 37.63 22.61
CA HIS A 498 -17.09 37.68 23.70
C HIS A 498 -15.73 38.19 23.24
N GLN A 499 -15.27 37.78 22.06
CA GLN A 499 -14.00 38.28 21.48
C GLN A 499 -14.03 39.79 21.24
N CYS A 500 -15.14 40.30 20.72
CA CYS A 500 -15.32 41.76 20.48
C CYS A 500 -15.39 42.53 21.81
N MET A 501 -16.13 42.01 22.79
CA MET A 501 -16.22 42.66 24.12
C MET A 501 -14.86 42.71 24.81
N GLN A 502 -14.06 41.66 24.76
CA GLN A 502 -12.69 41.65 25.30
C GLN A 502 -11.77 42.69 24.64
N LYS A 503 -12.02 43.02 23.36
CA LYS A 503 -11.25 44.02 22.60
C LYS A 503 -11.84 45.44 22.70
N ASN A 504 -12.90 45.63 23.49
CA ASN A 504 -13.68 46.90 23.54
C ASN A 504 -14.19 47.34 22.16
N GLN A 505 -14.54 46.38 21.30
CA GLN A 505 -15.10 46.63 19.98
C GLN A 505 -16.63 46.56 20.06
N PRO A 506 -17.35 47.62 19.57
CA PRO A 506 -18.80 47.62 19.58
C PRO A 506 -19.35 46.55 18.62
N VAL A 507 -20.44 45.89 19.03
CA VAL A 507 -21.09 44.85 18.22
C VAL A 507 -22.51 45.28 17.89
N GLY A 508 -22.83 45.33 16.61
CA GLY A 508 -24.20 45.49 16.14
C GLY A 508 -25.00 44.20 16.32
N ILE A 509 -26.10 44.26 17.04
CA ILE A 509 -27.04 43.14 17.15
C ILE A 509 -28.32 43.54 16.43
N MET A 510 -28.74 42.71 15.45
CA MET A 510 -29.93 42.95 14.67
C MET A 510 -30.87 41.76 14.76
N PHE A 511 -32.15 42.01 15.03
CA PHE A 511 -33.22 41.04 14.99
C PHE A 511 -34.13 41.38 13.81
N VAL A 512 -34.41 40.37 12.96
CA VAL A 512 -35.20 40.51 11.74
C VAL A 512 -36.32 39.47 11.75
N ASP A 513 -37.53 39.90 11.43
CA ASP A 513 -38.74 39.03 11.40
C ASP A 513 -39.45 39.24 10.07
N ALA A 514 -39.83 38.13 9.40
CA ALA A 514 -40.54 38.21 8.14
C ALA A 514 -42.00 38.63 8.36
N ASP A 515 -42.41 39.72 7.75
CA ASP A 515 -43.76 40.25 7.90
C ASP A 515 -44.75 39.43 7.06
N HIS A 516 -45.96 39.21 7.58
CA HIS A 516 -47.08 38.54 6.93
C HIS A 516 -46.85 37.11 6.50
N LEU A 517 -45.84 36.37 7.01
CA LEU A 517 -45.53 35.01 6.57
C LEU A 517 -46.71 34.06 6.68
N LYS A 518 -47.52 34.17 7.75
CA LYS A 518 -48.69 33.34 7.93
C LYS A 518 -49.72 33.59 6.82
N TYR A 519 -49.95 34.84 6.46
CA TYR A 519 -50.84 35.19 5.34
C TYR A 519 -50.33 34.65 4.00
N ILE A 520 -49.05 34.75 3.74
CA ILE A 520 -48.42 34.21 2.55
C ILE A 520 -48.62 32.69 2.50
N ASN A 521 -48.34 31.98 3.61
CA ASN A 521 -48.54 30.54 3.67
C ASN A 521 -49.99 30.12 3.48
N ASP A 522 -50.94 30.82 4.11
CA ASP A 522 -52.34 30.48 4.07
C ASP A 522 -52.96 30.78 2.70
N THR A 523 -52.44 31.80 1.95
CA THR A 523 -53.02 32.25 0.69
C THR A 523 -52.32 31.65 -0.53
N PHE A 524 -50.96 31.52 -0.49
CA PHE A 524 -50.14 31.15 -1.62
C PHE A 524 -49.43 29.81 -1.44
N GLY A 525 -49.56 29.19 -0.27
CA GLY A 525 -48.93 27.91 0.06
C GLY A 525 -47.55 28.02 0.71
N HIS A 526 -47.13 26.94 1.36
CA HIS A 526 -45.86 26.87 2.10
C HIS A 526 -44.61 27.09 1.25
N ASP A 527 -44.65 26.70 -0.03
CA ASP A 527 -43.51 26.92 -0.94
C ASP A 527 -43.23 28.40 -1.17
N MET A 528 -44.30 29.23 -1.23
CA MET A 528 -44.15 30.68 -1.37
C MET A 528 -43.69 31.33 -0.06
N GLY A 529 -44.10 30.81 1.07
CA GLY A 529 -43.53 31.23 2.36
C GLY A 529 -42.04 30.87 2.51
N ASN A 530 -41.65 29.67 2.08
CA ASN A 530 -40.24 29.27 2.03
C ASN A 530 -39.43 30.19 1.11
N LEU A 531 -40.01 30.59 -0.05
CA LEU A 531 -39.38 31.53 -0.97
C LEU A 531 -39.20 32.92 -0.33
N ALA A 532 -40.18 33.42 0.44
CA ALA A 532 -40.11 34.67 1.16
C ALA A 532 -38.96 34.64 2.21
N ILE A 533 -38.87 33.56 3.01
CA ILE A 533 -37.82 33.33 4.00
C ILE A 533 -36.45 33.29 3.31
N SER A 534 -36.31 32.53 2.21
CA SER A 534 -35.05 32.40 1.47
C SER A 534 -34.61 33.72 0.83
N SER A 535 -35.56 34.55 0.41
CA SER A 535 -35.28 35.88 -0.15
C SER A 535 -34.73 36.84 0.92
N ILE A 536 -35.32 36.88 2.11
CA ILE A 536 -34.79 37.66 3.25
C ILE A 536 -33.38 37.19 3.60
N ALA A 537 -33.17 35.87 3.70
CA ALA A 537 -31.86 35.29 3.97
C ALA A 537 -30.82 35.66 2.89
N SER A 538 -31.21 35.69 1.62
CA SER A 538 -30.34 36.11 0.53
C SER A 538 -29.90 37.57 0.64
N VAL A 539 -30.83 38.44 0.98
CA VAL A 539 -30.53 39.87 1.23
C VAL A 539 -29.61 40.03 2.45
N LEU A 540 -29.85 39.34 3.54
CA LEU A 540 -28.96 39.34 4.69
C LEU A 540 -27.53 38.91 4.33
N ARG A 541 -27.40 37.79 3.57
CA ARG A 541 -26.10 37.27 3.12
C ARG A 541 -25.37 38.23 2.19
N GLN A 542 -26.08 38.96 1.35
CA GLN A 542 -25.49 39.90 0.41
C GLN A 542 -24.96 41.18 1.08
N HIS A 543 -25.64 41.66 2.11
CA HIS A 543 -25.34 42.97 2.69
C HIS A 543 -24.67 42.95 4.08
N CYS A 544 -24.84 41.87 4.84
CA CYS A 544 -24.09 41.73 6.08
C CYS A 544 -22.59 41.46 5.80
N PRO A 545 -21.68 42.03 6.57
CA PRO A 545 -20.24 41.80 6.42
C PRO A 545 -19.87 40.31 6.52
N ALA A 546 -18.79 39.91 5.84
CA ALA A 546 -18.31 38.52 5.84
C ALA A 546 -17.96 38.00 7.24
N GLU A 547 -17.52 38.89 8.14
CA GLU A 547 -17.16 38.59 9.51
C GLU A 547 -18.37 38.49 10.44
N SER A 548 -19.59 38.77 9.95
CA SER A 548 -20.82 38.68 10.75
C SER A 548 -21.35 37.28 10.85
N VAL A 549 -22.07 37.00 11.94
CA VAL A 549 -22.80 35.72 12.11
C VAL A 549 -24.30 35.99 11.96
N SER A 550 -24.86 35.61 10.81
CA SER A 550 -26.29 35.73 10.51
C SER A 550 -26.98 34.39 10.68
N ILE A 551 -27.94 34.32 11.59
CA ILE A 551 -28.60 33.08 12.06
C ILE A 551 -30.08 33.14 11.72
N ARG A 552 -30.64 32.03 11.21
CA ARG A 552 -32.09 31.79 11.26
C ARG A 552 -32.41 31.28 12.65
N TYR A 553 -32.98 32.16 13.48
CA TYR A 553 -33.17 31.92 14.91
C TYR A 553 -34.47 31.17 15.20
N GLY A 554 -35.51 31.44 14.42
CA GLY A 554 -36.83 30.81 14.46
C GLY A 554 -37.38 30.49 13.07
N GLY A 555 -38.67 30.22 12.92
CA GLY A 555 -39.29 29.95 11.62
C GLY A 555 -39.13 31.08 10.60
N ASP A 556 -39.43 32.30 11.05
CA ASP A 556 -39.43 33.58 10.31
C ASP A 556 -38.47 34.63 10.91
N GLU A 557 -37.72 34.25 11.94
CA GLU A 557 -36.88 35.12 12.73
C GLU A 557 -35.39 34.91 12.40
N PHE A 558 -34.65 36.05 12.26
CA PHE A 558 -33.23 36.03 12.02
C PHE A 558 -32.50 36.92 13.04
N VAL A 559 -31.31 36.53 13.44
CA VAL A 559 -30.41 37.29 14.30
C VAL A 559 -29.07 37.48 13.61
N CYS A 560 -28.60 38.73 13.56
CA CYS A 560 -27.28 39.03 13.03
C CYS A 560 -26.40 39.66 14.13
N VAL A 561 -25.21 39.06 14.33
CA VAL A 561 -24.17 39.55 15.24
C VAL A 561 -23.03 40.08 14.36
N ILE A 562 -22.82 41.42 14.41
CA ILE A 562 -21.98 42.12 13.45
C ILE A 562 -20.86 42.87 14.19
N PRO A 563 -19.59 42.42 14.05
CA PRO A 563 -18.46 43.05 14.75
C PRO A 563 -18.13 44.42 14.19
N ASP A 564 -17.56 45.30 15.03
CA ASP A 564 -17.11 46.65 14.68
C ASP A 564 -18.20 47.56 14.07
N TYR A 565 -19.44 47.46 14.59
CA TYR A 565 -20.57 48.24 14.13
C TYR A 565 -21.00 49.26 15.17
N ASN A 566 -20.99 50.55 14.77
CA ASN A 566 -21.54 51.63 15.56
C ASN A 566 -23.00 51.92 15.16
N LYS A 567 -23.63 52.87 15.87
CA LYS A 567 -25.05 53.25 15.65
C LYS A 567 -25.33 53.72 14.22
N GLN A 568 -24.40 54.42 13.57
CA GLN A 568 -24.60 54.92 12.22
C GLN A 568 -24.53 53.77 11.22
N LYS A 569 -23.50 52.92 11.29
CA LYS A 569 -23.29 51.78 10.38
C LYS A 569 -24.47 50.81 10.42
N ILE A 570 -25.00 50.47 11.61
CA ILE A 570 -26.10 49.52 11.74
C ILE A 570 -27.43 50.10 11.23
N GLN A 571 -27.61 51.42 11.40
CA GLN A 571 -28.79 52.10 10.87
C GLN A 571 -28.76 52.14 9.33
N GLU A 572 -27.61 52.46 8.74
CA GLU A 572 -27.40 52.41 7.28
C GLU A 572 -27.64 50.99 6.73
N LEU A 573 -27.10 49.97 7.41
CA LEU A 573 -27.32 48.57 7.02
C LEU A 573 -28.80 48.20 7.06
N ALA A 574 -29.51 48.56 8.15
CA ALA A 574 -30.93 48.26 8.27
C ALA A 574 -31.77 48.90 7.15
N HIS A 575 -31.45 50.16 6.76
CA HIS A 575 -32.09 50.79 5.61
C HIS A 575 -31.76 50.08 4.31
N THR A 576 -30.48 49.77 4.07
CA THR A 576 -30.06 49.05 2.85
C THR A 576 -30.76 47.67 2.71
N LEU A 577 -30.94 46.97 3.82
CA LEU A 577 -31.67 45.67 3.82
C LEU A 577 -33.13 45.87 3.44
N LEU A 578 -33.82 46.86 4.01
CA LEU A 578 -35.21 47.17 3.70
C LEU A 578 -35.41 47.59 2.23
N ASP A 579 -34.55 48.53 1.74
CA ASP A 579 -34.57 48.99 0.35
C ASP A 579 -34.32 47.82 -0.62
N SER A 580 -33.39 46.92 -0.28
CA SER A 580 -33.10 45.74 -1.08
C SER A 580 -34.25 44.75 -1.13
N LEU A 581 -34.98 44.56 -0.03
CA LEU A 581 -36.19 43.76 0.00
C LEU A 581 -37.32 44.36 -0.84
N GLU A 582 -37.48 45.70 -0.80
CA GLU A 582 -38.47 46.39 -1.63
C GLU A 582 -38.15 46.27 -3.12
N VAL A 583 -36.88 46.44 -3.52
CA VAL A 583 -36.42 46.26 -4.89
C VAL A 583 -36.59 44.80 -5.34
N PHE A 584 -36.29 43.85 -4.48
CA PHE A 584 -36.49 42.42 -4.76
C PHE A 584 -37.95 42.09 -4.97
N SER A 585 -38.82 42.60 -4.09
CA SER A 585 -40.28 42.45 -4.16
C SER A 585 -40.86 43.02 -5.45
N ALA A 586 -40.44 44.24 -5.85
CA ALA A 586 -40.90 44.89 -7.06
C ALA A 586 -40.51 44.17 -8.36
N ASN A 587 -39.32 43.53 -8.34
CA ASN A 587 -38.82 42.77 -9.48
C ASN A 587 -39.35 41.31 -9.53
N SER A 588 -39.83 40.78 -8.41
CA SER A 588 -40.42 39.44 -8.33
C SER A 588 -41.89 39.45 -8.75
N ARG A 589 -42.29 38.62 -9.69
CA ARG A 589 -43.70 38.47 -10.12
C ARG A 589 -44.48 37.56 -9.15
N MET A 590 -44.29 37.67 -7.83
CA MET A 590 -44.84 36.72 -6.86
C MET A 590 -46.27 37.00 -6.41
N GLY A 591 -46.84 38.19 -6.76
CA GLY A 591 -48.20 38.52 -6.38
C GLY A 591 -48.39 39.02 -4.93
N PHE A 592 -47.32 39.05 -4.13
CA PHE A 592 -47.29 39.59 -2.78
C PHE A 592 -45.93 40.27 -2.49
N PRO A 593 -45.87 41.29 -1.61
CA PRO A 593 -44.61 41.90 -1.21
C PRO A 593 -43.87 41.02 -0.22
N ILE A 594 -42.52 41.00 -0.32
CA ILE A 594 -41.65 40.43 0.72
C ILE A 594 -41.19 41.58 1.61
N GLU A 595 -41.64 41.58 2.84
CA GLU A 595 -41.38 42.60 3.82
C GLU A 595 -40.76 42.01 5.08
N ALA A 596 -39.96 42.75 5.78
CA ALA A 596 -39.40 42.37 7.06
C ALA A 596 -39.40 43.55 8.06
N SER A 597 -39.60 43.25 9.33
CA SER A 597 -39.41 44.21 10.42
C SER A 597 -38.03 44.00 11.05
N ILE A 598 -37.28 45.08 11.22
CA ILE A 598 -35.91 45.08 11.72
C ILE A 598 -35.79 45.91 13.00
N GLY A 599 -35.28 45.30 14.07
CA GLY A 599 -34.85 45.98 15.28
C GLY A 599 -33.35 45.79 15.52
N TRP A 600 -32.68 46.76 16.03
CA TRP A 600 -31.24 46.67 16.26
C TRP A 600 -30.79 47.45 17.49
N VAL A 601 -29.68 47.01 18.10
CA VAL A 601 -28.99 47.65 19.21
C VAL A 601 -27.48 47.59 19.00
N ILE A 602 -26.75 48.44 19.73
CA ILE A 602 -25.29 48.33 19.82
C ILE A 602 -24.97 47.75 21.19
N ALA A 603 -24.21 46.67 21.18
CA ALA A 603 -23.65 46.09 22.37
C ALA A 603 -22.26 46.70 22.64
N ASP A 604 -22.15 47.38 23.74
CA ASP A 604 -20.96 48.12 24.19
C ASP A 604 -20.65 47.93 25.69
N ASP A 605 -21.52 47.22 26.43
CA ASP A 605 -21.33 46.84 27.83
C ASP A 605 -20.89 45.35 27.92
N PRO A 606 -19.64 45.07 28.35
CA PRO A 606 -19.15 43.70 28.44
C PRO A 606 -19.83 42.88 29.55
N ASP A 607 -20.50 43.49 30.51
CA ASP A 607 -21.18 42.83 31.61
C ASP A 607 -22.59 42.32 31.24
N LEU A 608 -23.13 42.78 30.10
CA LEU A 608 -24.43 42.37 29.62
C LEU A 608 -24.29 41.18 28.62
N PRO A 609 -24.96 40.05 28.85
CA PRO A 609 -24.85 38.90 27.98
C PRO A 609 -25.49 39.13 26.59
N LEU A 610 -24.99 38.45 25.56
CA LEU A 610 -25.51 38.55 24.20
C LEU A 610 -27.02 38.34 24.10
N ASN A 611 -27.59 37.42 24.89
CA ASN A 611 -29.02 37.13 24.88
C ASN A 611 -29.86 38.34 25.27
N ASP A 612 -29.38 39.16 26.20
CA ASP A 612 -30.12 40.36 26.64
C ASP A 612 -30.10 41.42 25.53
N TYR A 613 -29.00 41.58 24.79
CA TYR A 613 -28.95 42.43 23.59
C TYR A 613 -29.86 41.94 22.46
N ILE A 614 -29.98 40.62 22.26
CA ILE A 614 -30.94 40.06 21.32
C ILE A 614 -32.38 40.37 21.72
N ASN A 615 -32.73 40.23 23.00
CA ASN A 615 -34.04 40.59 23.51
C ASN A 615 -34.35 42.08 23.33
N LEU A 616 -33.37 42.95 23.57
CA LEU A 616 -33.54 44.40 23.34
C LEU A 616 -33.73 44.73 21.85
N ALA A 617 -33.06 44.03 20.94
CA ALA A 617 -33.26 44.16 19.51
C ALA A 617 -34.65 43.66 19.07
N ASP A 618 -35.12 42.56 19.61
CA ASP A 618 -36.45 42.00 19.39
C ASP A 618 -37.54 43.00 19.85
N GLU A 619 -37.44 43.59 21.08
CA GLU A 619 -38.39 44.60 21.58
C GLU A 619 -38.48 45.79 20.62
N LYS A 620 -37.34 46.24 20.08
CA LYS A 620 -37.32 47.33 19.07
C LYS A 620 -37.95 46.89 17.76
N MET A 621 -37.68 45.72 17.28
CA MET A 621 -38.32 45.15 16.09
C MET A 621 -39.83 45.08 16.27
N TYR A 622 -40.28 44.55 17.40
CA TYR A 622 -41.74 44.47 17.70
C TYR A 622 -42.41 45.85 17.74
N SER A 623 -41.73 46.91 18.26
CA SER A 623 -42.22 48.28 18.26
C SER A 623 -42.38 48.82 16.82
N VAL A 624 -41.41 48.55 15.94
CA VAL A 624 -41.46 48.90 14.50
C VAL A 624 -42.62 48.18 13.82
N LYS A 625 -42.76 46.87 14.07
CA LYS A 625 -43.85 46.04 13.51
C LYS A 625 -45.23 46.54 13.93
N LYS A 626 -45.38 46.98 15.21
CA LYS A 626 -46.64 47.52 15.73
C LYS A 626 -46.97 48.89 15.12
N SER A 627 -46.01 49.80 14.96
CA SER A 627 -46.19 51.10 14.34
C SER A 627 -46.63 50.98 12.88
N ARG A 628 -45.98 50.10 12.11
CA ARG A 628 -46.35 49.81 10.70
C ARG A 628 -47.78 49.26 10.56
N LYS A 629 -48.20 48.37 11.48
CA LYS A 629 -49.59 47.85 11.54
C LYS A 629 -50.61 48.93 11.86
N ALA A 630 -50.23 49.92 12.66
CA ALA A 630 -51.14 51.05 13.03
C ALA A 630 -51.31 52.07 11.89
N GLU A 631 -50.25 52.27 11.06
CA GLU A 631 -50.28 53.15 9.88
C GLU A 631 -51.03 52.57 8.67
N ARG A 632 -51.02 51.25 8.55
CA ARG A 632 -51.75 50.53 7.49
C ARG A 632 -53.15 50.11 8.04
N LYS A 633 -54.14 51.01 8.00
CA LYS A 633 -55.52 50.75 8.46
C LYS A 633 -56.34 49.80 7.56
N ASP A 634 -55.75 49.20 6.49
CA ASP A 634 -56.44 48.33 5.54
C ASP A 634 -55.52 47.15 5.15
N PHE A 635 -55.51 46.11 5.98
CA PHE A 635 -55.23 44.70 5.55
C PHE A 635 -55.85 43.73 6.55
#